data_9af020939aec13dc503072403b029299
#
_entry.id   9af020939aec13dc503072403b029299
#
_cell.length_a   1.000
_cell.length_b   1.000
_cell.length_c   1.000
_cell.angle_alpha   90.00
_cell.angle_beta   90.00
_cell.angle_gamma   90.00
#
_symmetry.space_group_name_H-M   'P 1'
#
loop_
_entity.id
_entity.type
_entity.pdbx_description
1 polymer ?
#
loop_
_entity_poly.entity_id
_entity_poly.type
_entity_poly.pdbx_seq_one_letter_code
_entity_poly.pdbx_strand_id
1 'polypeptide(L)'
;MNMNIQEFKEHLKKQVDNFPKAGVPDWVVATPLLLQLSLLKDAGQDVGVSEEKLRFLAGAAVPPWLGESDPAKIAEMLIENTMTVFNNFDDFDVFTFAHGVIVPYANAVIPLLSDDDLVRRLENAEGVLFDAIAYEY
;
A
#
# COMPACT_ATOMS: atom_id res chain seq x y z
N MET A 1 2.32 2.18 16.89
CA MET A 1 2.49 0.74 17.11
C MET A 1 3.96 0.44 17.35
N ASN A 2 4.29 -0.06 18.53
CA ASN A 2 5.66 -0.44 18.86
C ASN A 2 5.83 -1.93 18.62
N MET A 3 6.57 -2.28 17.59
CA MET A 3 6.78 -3.66 17.19
C MET A 3 8.28 -3.87 17.05
N ASN A 4 8.84 -4.88 17.74
CA ASN A 4 10.24 -5.20 17.57
C ASN A 4 10.48 -5.91 16.23
N ILE A 5 11.75 -6.05 15.83
CA ILE A 5 12.09 -6.62 14.53
C ILE A 5 11.54 -8.04 14.36
N GLN A 6 11.56 -8.85 15.41
CA GLN A 6 11.06 -10.23 15.34
C GLN A 6 9.53 -10.24 15.13
N GLU A 7 8.80 -9.42 15.87
CA GLU A 7 7.34 -9.31 15.73
C GLU A 7 6.98 -8.80 14.33
N PHE A 8 7.74 -7.83 13.81
CA PHE A 8 7.54 -7.30 12.46
C PHE A 8 7.74 -8.38 11.40
N LYS A 9 8.82 -9.17 11.53
CA LYS A 9 9.10 -10.29 10.61
C LYS A 9 8.00 -11.34 10.64
N GLU A 10 7.52 -11.70 11.82
CA GLU A 10 6.43 -12.66 11.98
C GLU A 10 5.13 -12.15 11.37
N HIS A 11 4.80 -10.86 11.59
CA HIS A 11 3.62 -10.24 11.02
C HIS A 11 3.71 -10.22 9.48
N LEU A 12 4.85 -9.82 8.95
CA LEU A 12 5.08 -9.76 7.52
C LEU A 12 5.00 -11.15 6.87
N LYS A 13 5.60 -12.15 7.51
CA LYS A 13 5.53 -13.55 7.05
C LYS A 13 4.08 -14.02 6.97
N LYS A 14 3.30 -13.71 7.98
CA LYS A 14 1.87 -14.07 8.02
C LYS A 14 1.10 -13.39 6.88
N GLN A 15 1.38 -12.14 6.61
CA GLN A 15 0.75 -11.42 5.50
C GLN A 15 1.09 -12.04 4.15
N VAL A 16 2.35 -12.42 3.96
CA VAL A 16 2.81 -13.10 2.74
C VAL A 16 2.12 -14.46 2.58
N ASP A 17 2.04 -15.24 3.66
CA ASP A 17 1.43 -16.57 3.62
C ASP A 17 -0.07 -16.51 3.32
N ASN A 18 -0.75 -15.43 3.74
CA ASN A 18 -2.17 -15.23 3.53
C ASN A 18 -2.49 -14.51 2.21
N PHE A 19 -1.49 -14.20 1.42
CA PHE A 19 -1.70 -13.60 0.10
C PHE A 19 -2.08 -14.68 -0.93
N PRO A 20 -3.04 -14.43 -1.84
CA PRO A 20 -3.86 -13.23 -1.98
C PRO A 20 -4.94 -13.08 -0.89
N LYS A 21 -5.34 -11.84 -0.61
CA LYS A 21 -6.32 -11.53 0.43
C LYS A 21 -7.69 -11.31 -0.20
N ALA A 22 -8.70 -12.01 0.30
CA ALA A 22 -10.05 -11.93 -0.22
C ALA A 22 -10.65 -10.53 -0.07
N GLY A 23 -11.34 -10.05 -1.11
CA GLY A 23 -12.02 -8.77 -1.10
C GLY A 23 -11.15 -7.56 -1.39
N VAL A 24 -9.85 -7.77 -1.65
CA VAL A 24 -8.89 -6.69 -1.90
C VAL A 24 -8.13 -6.99 -3.18
N PRO A 25 -7.93 -6.01 -4.06
CA PRO A 25 -7.11 -6.22 -5.27
C PRO A 25 -5.68 -6.66 -4.92
N ASP A 26 -5.13 -7.60 -5.70
CA ASP A 26 -3.82 -8.19 -5.41
C ASP A 26 -2.70 -7.15 -5.31
N TRP A 27 -2.68 -6.14 -6.19
CA TRP A 27 -1.62 -5.14 -6.18
C TRP A 27 -1.61 -4.31 -4.89
N VAL A 28 -2.78 -4.11 -4.28
CA VAL A 28 -2.93 -3.35 -3.03
C VAL A 28 -2.19 -4.04 -1.89
N VAL A 29 -2.23 -5.37 -1.87
CA VAL A 29 -1.52 -6.17 -0.85
C VAL A 29 -0.06 -6.38 -1.25
N ALA A 30 0.19 -6.74 -2.51
CA ALA A 30 1.52 -7.12 -2.97
C ALA A 30 2.53 -5.97 -2.94
N THR A 31 2.11 -4.75 -3.31
CA THR A 31 3.02 -3.60 -3.39
C THR A 31 3.66 -3.26 -2.04
N PRO A 32 2.90 -3.04 -0.96
CA PRO A 32 3.53 -2.76 0.34
C PRO A 32 4.28 -3.96 0.90
N LEU A 33 3.86 -5.20 0.63
CA LEU A 33 4.61 -6.38 1.06
C LEU A 33 6.00 -6.43 0.43
N LEU A 34 6.08 -6.18 -0.87
CA LEU A 34 7.37 -6.15 -1.57
C LEU A 34 8.27 -5.04 -1.03
N LEU A 35 7.72 -3.86 -0.76
CA LEU A 35 8.48 -2.75 -0.20
C LEU A 35 9.10 -3.14 1.14
N GLN A 36 8.30 -3.72 2.03
CA GLN A 36 8.77 -4.13 3.35
C GLN A 36 9.80 -5.26 3.28
N LEU A 37 9.59 -6.24 2.40
CA LEU A 37 10.54 -7.33 2.17
C LEU A 37 11.88 -6.79 1.65
N SER A 38 11.85 -5.84 0.73
CA SER A 38 13.06 -5.19 0.23
C SER A 38 13.82 -4.46 1.33
N LEU A 39 13.12 -3.70 2.16
CA LEU A 39 13.74 -2.96 3.24
C LEU A 39 14.41 -3.90 4.25
N LEU A 40 13.75 -5.01 4.60
CA LEU A 40 14.34 -6.00 5.51
C LEU A 40 15.54 -6.67 4.88
N LYS A 41 15.47 -7.04 3.60
CA LYS A 41 16.59 -7.66 2.90
C LYS A 41 17.80 -6.72 2.86
N ASP A 42 17.58 -5.45 2.56
CA ASP A 42 18.66 -4.44 2.54
C ASP A 42 19.29 -4.25 3.91
N ALA A 43 18.52 -4.48 4.97
CA ALA A 43 19.02 -4.45 6.35
C ALA A 43 19.64 -5.78 6.81
N GLY A 44 19.80 -6.75 5.90
CA GLY A 44 20.37 -8.06 6.21
C GLY A 44 19.44 -9.01 6.96
N GLN A 45 18.14 -8.72 6.95
CA GLN A 45 17.14 -9.56 7.63
C GLN A 45 16.46 -10.51 6.64
N ASP A 46 16.21 -11.74 7.08
CA ASP A 46 15.51 -12.75 6.28
C ASP A 46 14.16 -13.07 6.91
N VAL A 47 13.11 -13.07 6.09
CA VAL A 47 11.75 -13.39 6.51
C VAL A 47 11.39 -14.85 6.17
N GLY A 48 12.24 -15.52 5.36
CA GLY A 48 12.00 -16.91 4.96
C GLY A 48 10.92 -17.04 3.89
N VAL A 49 10.85 -16.09 2.98
CA VAL A 49 9.93 -16.12 1.83
C VAL A 49 10.65 -16.76 0.64
N SER A 50 10.02 -17.76 0.00
CA SER A 50 10.62 -18.43 -1.15
C SER A 50 10.70 -17.50 -2.37
N GLU A 51 11.65 -17.79 -3.28
CA GLU A 51 11.79 -17.04 -4.52
C GLU A 51 10.54 -17.15 -5.40
N GLU A 52 9.89 -18.30 -5.38
CA GLU A 52 8.63 -18.51 -6.12
C GLU A 52 7.56 -17.54 -5.63
N LYS A 53 7.41 -17.41 -4.31
CA LYS A 53 6.43 -16.48 -3.72
C LYS A 53 6.80 -15.03 -4.01
N LEU A 54 8.08 -14.69 -3.97
CA LEU A 54 8.55 -13.34 -4.30
C LEU A 54 8.22 -12.98 -5.76
N ARG A 55 8.39 -13.90 -6.69
CA ARG A 55 8.02 -13.69 -8.10
C ARG A 55 6.52 -13.51 -8.27
N PHE A 56 5.75 -14.30 -7.53
CA PHE A 56 4.28 -14.19 -7.55
C PHE A 56 3.84 -12.80 -7.05
N LEU A 57 4.42 -12.35 -5.94
CA LEU A 57 4.14 -11.01 -5.41
C LEU A 57 4.55 -9.92 -6.40
N ALA A 58 5.72 -10.06 -7.02
CA ALA A 58 6.21 -9.09 -8.00
C ALA A 58 5.28 -8.98 -9.22
N GLY A 59 4.75 -10.12 -9.66
CA GLY A 59 3.78 -10.13 -10.76
C GLY A 59 2.44 -9.52 -10.37
N ALA A 60 2.05 -9.64 -9.11
CA ALA A 60 0.79 -9.09 -8.60
C ALA A 60 0.88 -7.60 -8.24
N ALA A 61 2.09 -7.09 -7.97
CA ALA A 61 2.32 -5.71 -7.53
C ALA A 61 2.27 -4.70 -8.68
N VAL A 62 1.30 -4.87 -9.57
CA VAL A 62 1.13 -3.98 -10.73
C VAL A 62 -0.11 -3.14 -10.49
N PRO A 63 0.03 -1.83 -10.23
CA PRO A 63 -1.13 -0.97 -10.00
C PRO A 63 -1.98 -0.86 -11.26
N PRO A 64 -3.31 -0.70 -11.12
CA PRO A 64 -4.22 -0.68 -12.27
C PRO A 64 -4.00 0.51 -13.21
N TRP A 65 -3.31 1.54 -12.75
CA TRP A 65 -2.99 2.71 -13.57
C TRP A 65 -1.65 2.58 -14.30
N LEU A 66 -0.99 1.45 -14.22
CA LEU A 66 0.25 1.25 -14.97
C LEU A 66 -0.04 1.38 -16.46
N GLY A 67 0.63 2.32 -17.13
CA GLY A 67 0.35 2.63 -18.53
C GLY A 67 -0.72 3.71 -18.74
N GLU A 68 -1.43 4.13 -17.68
CA GLU A 68 -2.37 5.24 -17.77
C GLU A 68 -1.59 6.57 -17.76
N SER A 69 -1.90 7.44 -18.71
CA SER A 69 -1.22 8.73 -18.86
C SER A 69 -2.03 9.91 -18.36
N ASP A 70 -3.32 9.72 -18.08
CA ASP A 70 -4.19 10.80 -17.60
C ASP A 70 -4.12 10.90 -16.08
N PRO A 71 -3.54 11.99 -15.53
CA PRO A 71 -3.44 12.14 -14.07
C PRO A 71 -4.77 12.10 -13.35
N ALA A 72 -5.84 12.59 -13.97
CA ALA A 72 -7.17 12.60 -13.36
C ALA A 72 -7.70 11.18 -13.16
N LYS A 73 -7.48 10.29 -14.13
CA LYS A 73 -7.88 8.89 -14.00
C LYS A 73 -7.08 8.17 -12.92
N ILE A 74 -5.78 8.44 -12.85
CA ILE A 74 -4.92 7.88 -11.81
C ILE A 74 -5.42 8.32 -10.43
N ALA A 75 -5.74 9.60 -10.27
CA ALA A 75 -6.23 10.12 -9.00
C ALA A 75 -7.55 9.46 -8.58
N GLU A 76 -8.47 9.27 -9.50
CA GLU A 76 -9.74 8.60 -9.20
C GLU A 76 -9.54 7.15 -8.77
N MET A 77 -8.64 6.42 -9.43
CA MET A 77 -8.28 5.05 -9.05
C MET A 77 -7.65 5.01 -7.66
N LEU A 78 -6.76 5.97 -7.34
CA LEU A 78 -6.16 6.07 -6.01
C LEU A 78 -7.23 6.29 -4.94
N ILE A 79 -8.17 7.19 -5.17
CA ILE A 79 -9.25 7.48 -4.22
C ILE A 79 -10.08 6.23 -3.97
N GLU A 80 -10.50 5.54 -5.03
CA GLU A 80 -11.31 4.33 -4.92
C GLU A 80 -10.59 3.23 -4.15
N ASN A 81 -9.32 2.99 -4.48
CA ASN A 81 -8.54 1.96 -3.81
C ASN A 81 -8.21 2.31 -2.37
N THR A 82 -8.06 3.60 -2.06
CA THR A 82 -7.88 4.07 -0.69
C THR A 82 -9.07 3.69 0.17
N MET A 83 -10.29 3.89 -0.33
CA MET A 83 -11.49 3.52 0.40
C MET A 83 -11.63 2.01 0.56
N THR A 84 -11.22 1.24 -0.45
CA THR A 84 -11.20 -0.22 -0.37
C THR A 84 -10.28 -0.68 0.76
N VAL A 85 -9.09 -0.12 0.85
CA VAL A 85 -8.12 -0.44 1.90
C VAL A 85 -8.66 -0.06 3.27
N PHE A 86 -9.21 1.12 3.40
CA PHE A 86 -9.77 1.60 4.67
C PHE A 86 -10.84 0.65 5.20
N ASN A 87 -11.68 0.11 4.31
CA ASN A 87 -12.80 -0.75 4.70
C ASN A 87 -12.42 -2.22 4.93
N ASN A 88 -11.27 -2.68 4.41
CA ASN A 88 -10.97 -4.12 4.39
C ASN A 88 -9.66 -4.52 5.08
N PHE A 89 -8.86 -3.55 5.53
CA PHE A 89 -7.55 -3.81 6.14
C PHE A 89 -7.55 -3.46 7.62
N ASP A 90 -6.66 -4.09 8.37
CA ASP A 90 -6.39 -3.72 9.76
C ASP A 90 -5.47 -2.48 9.81
N ASP A 91 -5.26 -1.94 11.01
CA ASP A 91 -4.52 -0.68 11.19
C ASP A 91 -3.07 -0.76 10.70
N PHE A 92 -2.42 -1.91 10.89
CA PHE A 92 -1.04 -2.09 10.42
C PHE A 92 -0.98 -2.04 8.89
N ASP A 93 -1.90 -2.73 8.23
CA ASP A 93 -1.97 -2.77 6.76
C ASP A 93 -2.33 -1.40 6.18
N VAL A 94 -3.24 -0.65 6.85
CA VAL A 94 -3.59 0.71 6.46
C VAL A 94 -2.36 1.62 6.54
N PHE A 95 -1.61 1.53 7.63
CA PHE A 95 -0.37 2.31 7.82
C PHE A 95 0.62 2.02 6.68
N THR A 96 0.85 0.74 6.40
CA THR A 96 1.78 0.31 5.36
C THR A 96 1.35 0.79 3.98
N PHE A 97 0.06 0.67 3.68
CA PHE A 97 -0.48 1.13 2.40
C PHE A 97 -0.36 2.64 2.26
N ALA A 98 -0.68 3.38 3.30
CA ALA A 98 -0.60 4.85 3.27
C ALA A 98 0.82 5.31 2.93
N HIS A 99 1.83 4.75 3.57
CA HIS A 99 3.22 5.16 3.36
C HIS A 99 3.86 4.54 2.12
N GLY A 100 3.48 3.32 1.77
CA GLY A 100 4.08 2.60 0.64
C GLY A 100 3.44 2.88 -0.70
N VAL A 101 2.19 3.27 -0.71
CA VAL A 101 1.44 3.47 -1.96
C VAL A 101 0.85 4.88 -2.05
N ILE A 102 0.00 5.29 -1.09
CA ILE A 102 -0.76 6.54 -1.22
C ILE A 102 0.16 7.75 -1.25
N VAL A 103 1.07 7.89 -0.30
CA VAL A 103 1.96 9.07 -0.24
C VAL A 103 2.79 9.22 -1.51
N PRO A 104 3.51 8.17 -1.99
CA PRO A 104 4.32 8.31 -3.21
C PRO A 104 3.50 8.67 -4.44
N TYR A 105 2.38 7.98 -4.66
CA TYR A 105 1.57 8.20 -5.86
C TYR A 105 0.81 9.52 -5.81
N ALA A 106 0.25 9.89 -4.66
CA ALA A 106 -0.43 11.18 -4.52
C ALA A 106 0.53 12.35 -4.73
N ASN A 107 1.73 12.28 -4.17
CA ASN A 107 2.76 13.31 -4.35
C ASN A 107 3.19 13.45 -5.81
N ALA A 108 3.17 12.34 -6.56
CA ALA A 108 3.51 12.37 -7.99
C ALA A 108 2.36 12.92 -8.85
N VAL A 109 1.12 12.65 -8.46
CA VAL A 109 -0.06 12.96 -9.28
C VAL A 109 -0.62 14.36 -9.01
N ILE A 110 -0.68 14.80 -7.75
CA ILE A 110 -1.29 16.07 -7.37
C ILE A 110 -0.76 17.26 -8.19
N PRO A 111 0.56 17.42 -8.37
CA PRO A 111 1.07 18.54 -9.17
C PRO A 111 0.64 18.55 -10.64
N LEU A 112 0.17 17.41 -11.15
CA LEU A 112 -0.25 17.26 -12.53
C LEU A 112 -1.76 17.48 -12.73
N LEU A 113 -2.50 17.64 -11.62
CA LEU A 113 -3.95 17.82 -11.68
C LEU A 113 -4.31 19.29 -11.88
N SER A 114 -5.26 19.54 -12.79
CA SER A 114 -5.81 20.89 -13.02
C SER A 114 -7.18 21.08 -12.35
N ASP A 115 -7.77 20.00 -11.85
CA ASP A 115 -9.09 20.02 -11.20
C ASP A 115 -8.89 20.09 -9.68
N ASP A 116 -9.18 21.27 -9.10
CA ASP A 116 -9.03 21.52 -7.66
C ASP A 116 -9.94 20.62 -6.82
N ASP A 117 -11.12 20.28 -7.32
CA ASP A 117 -12.03 19.37 -6.62
C ASP A 117 -11.42 17.98 -6.50
N LEU A 118 -10.82 17.49 -7.56
CA LEU A 118 -10.17 16.19 -7.56
C LEU A 118 -8.96 16.16 -6.61
N VAL A 119 -8.17 17.23 -6.58
CA VAL A 119 -7.06 17.37 -5.63
C VAL A 119 -7.59 17.28 -4.19
N ARG A 120 -8.65 18.01 -3.89
CA ARG A 120 -9.25 18.00 -2.55
C ARG A 120 -9.75 16.60 -2.17
N ARG A 121 -10.41 15.92 -3.10
CA ARG A 121 -10.90 14.55 -2.87
C ARG A 121 -9.75 13.57 -2.59
N LEU A 122 -8.66 13.69 -3.32
CA LEU A 122 -7.48 12.85 -3.11
C LEU A 122 -6.82 13.15 -1.76
N GLU A 123 -6.67 14.41 -1.41
CA GLU A 123 -6.13 14.82 -0.11
C GLU A 123 -7.03 14.34 1.05
N ASN A 124 -8.35 14.40 0.86
CA ASN A 124 -9.30 13.90 1.86
C ASN A 124 -9.18 12.38 2.03
N ALA A 125 -8.97 11.64 0.96
CA ALA A 125 -8.77 10.19 1.02
C ALA A 125 -7.49 9.85 1.81
N GLU A 126 -6.39 10.57 1.56
CA GLU A 126 -5.17 10.43 2.37
C GLU A 126 -5.47 10.72 3.85
N GLY A 127 -6.20 11.81 4.12
CA GLY A 127 -6.56 12.22 5.47
C GLY A 127 -7.34 11.17 6.24
N VAL A 128 -8.27 10.49 5.57
CA VAL A 128 -9.05 9.40 6.18
C VAL A 128 -8.14 8.28 6.66
N LEU A 129 -7.14 7.88 5.85
CA LEU A 129 -6.19 6.85 6.25
C LEU A 129 -5.33 7.29 7.43
N PHE A 130 -4.79 8.51 7.38
CA PHE A 130 -3.93 9.01 8.45
C PHE A 130 -4.69 9.25 9.75
N ASP A 131 -5.94 9.70 9.70
CA ASP A 131 -6.77 9.85 10.88
C ASP A 131 -7.05 8.50 11.54
N ALA A 132 -7.30 7.46 10.75
CA ALA A 132 -7.50 6.12 11.27
C ALA A 132 -6.27 5.60 12.01
N ILE A 133 -5.07 5.91 11.49
CA ILE A 133 -3.80 5.50 12.09
C ILE A 133 -3.49 6.31 13.36
N ALA A 134 -3.86 7.59 13.39
CA ALA A 134 -3.51 8.51 14.49
C ALA A 134 -4.02 8.04 15.84
N TYR A 135 -5.11 7.30 15.87
CA TYR A 135 -5.64 6.76 17.13
C TYR A 135 -4.80 5.63 17.71
N GLU A 136 -3.91 5.03 16.92
CA GLU A 136 -3.05 3.93 17.35
C GLU A 136 -1.68 4.43 17.84
N TYR A 137 -1.37 5.68 17.58
CA TYR A 137 -0.08 6.30 17.90
C TYR A 137 -0.29 7.61 18.63
#